data_761c69fd4db53931d9766ae45e26011f
#
_entry.id   761c69fd4db53931d9766ae45e26011f
#
_cell.length_a   1.000
_cell.length_b   1.000
_cell.length_c   1.000
_cell.angle_alpha   90.00
_cell.angle_beta   90.00
_cell.angle_gamma   90.00
#
_symmetry.space_group_name_H-M   'P 1'
#
loop_
_entity.id
_entity.type
_entity.pdbx_description
1 polymer ?
#
loop_
_entity_poly.entity_id
_entity_poly.type
_entity_poly.pdbx_seq_one_letter_code
_entity_poly.pdbx_strand_id
1 'polypeptide(L)'
;MIKKNDILDLTIEDLGVNGEGIGKVDGYTLFVKDGVIGDKVTVKVMKANKNFGFARLMEIKEPSKDRVSPRCSVARQCGGCQIQCINYKEQLRFKKNKVYNNLVRIGGQSDFVMNDVMGMDEPFNYRNKSQFPVGMDKEGNIISGFYAGRTHSIINIDSCNLGLKIDGRDVNKEVMDTVKAFMTKYRIAPYNEVTHKGLVRHVLIRIGAKTKQIMVCVIINGKNLPNKEKLTEELCKLEGMYSISLNINTKKSNVILGDKVINLYGPGYIEDYIGDVKFRISPLSFFQVNPVQTEKLYNKALEYANLTGNEIVWDLYCGIGSISLFLAKKAKQVLGVEIVPEAIADAKINAKINGINNAEFFVGAAEDVVTEYFENHKDDEECKPDVIVVDPPRKGCDHKLLETIVEMNPERVVYVSCDSATLARDVKWLGENGYKLIEVTPCDMFGQTTHVETVVLLSQLKQKPDDYINVTIELDDMDITSAETKATTVSGR
;
A
#
# COMPACT_ATOMS: atom_id res chain seq x y z
N MET A 1 23.67 32.78 1.71
CA MET A 1 23.56 31.36 2.16
C MET A 1 22.33 31.23 3.04
N ILE A 2 21.38 30.39 2.69
CA ILE A 2 20.08 30.21 3.38
C ILE A 2 20.32 29.53 4.74
N LYS A 3 19.67 30.04 5.80
CA LYS A 3 19.82 29.60 7.18
C LYS A 3 18.48 29.25 7.81
N LYS A 4 18.51 28.52 8.91
CA LYS A 4 17.33 28.25 9.74
C LYS A 4 16.70 29.55 10.21
N ASN A 5 15.37 29.64 10.15
CA ASN A 5 14.50 30.77 10.47
C ASN A 5 14.42 31.87 9.39
N ASP A 6 15.16 31.78 8.29
CA ASP A 6 14.96 32.70 7.17
C ASP A 6 13.51 32.64 6.67
N ILE A 7 12.97 33.79 6.30
CA ILE A 7 11.65 33.92 5.68
C ILE A 7 11.90 34.25 4.23
N LEU A 8 11.36 33.44 3.31
CA LEU A 8 11.67 33.49 1.90
C LEU A 8 10.39 33.36 1.10
N ASP A 9 10.33 34.05 -0.05
CA ASP A 9 9.30 33.87 -1.06
C ASP A 9 9.80 32.95 -2.16
N LEU A 10 8.94 32.02 -2.59
CA LEU A 10 9.26 31.13 -3.70
C LEU A 10 7.98 30.64 -4.40
N THR A 11 8.17 30.11 -5.60
CA THR A 11 7.13 29.37 -6.32
C THR A 11 7.35 27.87 -6.15
N ILE A 12 6.29 27.10 -5.96
CA ILE A 12 6.35 25.64 -5.96
C ILE A 12 6.36 25.16 -7.40
N GLU A 13 7.45 24.50 -7.78
CA GLU A 13 7.72 24.05 -9.16
C GLU A 13 7.44 22.56 -9.37
N ASP A 14 7.57 21.74 -8.31
CA ASP A 14 7.46 20.28 -8.38
C ASP A 14 6.96 19.71 -7.04
N LEU A 15 6.72 18.38 -6.99
CA LEU A 15 6.38 17.63 -5.79
C LEU A 15 7.43 16.56 -5.49
N GLY A 16 7.83 16.50 -4.24
CA GLY A 16 8.67 15.42 -3.71
C GLY A 16 7.89 14.11 -3.55
N VAL A 17 8.62 13.01 -3.39
CA VAL A 17 8.06 11.64 -3.28
C VAL A 17 7.08 11.47 -2.12
N ASN A 18 7.18 12.29 -1.08
CA ASN A 18 6.27 12.29 0.07
C ASN A 18 5.17 13.38 -0.04
N GLY A 19 5.03 14.06 -1.18
CA GLY A 19 4.02 15.07 -1.43
C GLY A 19 4.36 16.46 -0.92
N GLU A 20 5.62 16.71 -0.51
CA GLU A 20 6.08 18.07 -0.24
C GLU A 20 6.24 18.86 -1.54
N GLY A 21 5.79 20.11 -1.57
CA GLY A 21 6.12 21.03 -2.67
C GLY A 21 7.62 21.30 -2.73
N ILE A 22 8.16 21.39 -3.91
CA ILE A 22 9.56 21.72 -4.16
C ILE A 22 9.63 23.10 -4.83
N GLY A 23 10.39 24.00 -4.25
CA GLY A 23 10.74 25.28 -4.88
C GLY A 23 12.20 25.64 -4.66
N LYS A 24 12.70 26.60 -5.41
CA LYS A 24 14.09 27.02 -5.35
C LYS A 24 14.22 28.52 -5.08
N VAL A 25 15.24 28.88 -4.31
CA VAL A 25 15.69 30.26 -4.10
C VAL A 25 17.19 30.30 -4.36
N ASP A 26 17.62 31.08 -5.35
CA ASP A 26 19.02 31.18 -5.77
C ASP A 26 19.69 29.81 -6.00
N GLY A 27 18.95 28.86 -6.61
CA GLY A 27 19.39 27.51 -6.88
C GLY A 27 19.33 26.54 -5.67
N TYR A 28 19.02 27.03 -4.49
CA TYR A 28 18.88 26.19 -3.28
C TYR A 28 17.48 25.62 -3.17
N THR A 29 17.37 24.30 -3.08
CA THR A 29 16.10 23.57 -3.05
C THR A 29 15.46 23.58 -1.67
N LEU A 30 14.18 23.92 -1.59
CA LEU A 30 13.37 23.87 -0.38
C LEU A 30 12.18 22.92 -0.55
N PHE A 31 12.02 22.01 0.40
CA PHE A 31 10.85 21.14 0.53
C PHE A 31 9.84 21.81 1.45
N VAL A 32 8.64 22.05 0.94
CA VAL A 32 7.57 22.81 1.61
C VAL A 32 6.37 21.90 1.82
N LYS A 33 6.10 21.51 3.07
CA LYS A 33 4.89 20.74 3.38
C LYS A 33 3.63 21.52 3.01
N ASP A 34 2.66 20.84 2.40
CA ASP A 34 1.39 21.39 1.92
C ASP A 34 1.53 22.40 0.76
N GLY A 35 2.69 22.49 0.09
CA GLY A 35 2.88 23.25 -1.14
C GLY A 35 2.28 22.52 -2.34
N VAL A 36 1.60 23.25 -3.23
CA VAL A 36 1.00 22.74 -4.47
C VAL A 36 1.73 23.37 -5.65
N ILE A 37 2.01 22.61 -6.70
CA ILE A 37 2.69 23.12 -7.91
C ILE A 37 1.94 24.35 -8.43
N GLY A 38 2.67 25.44 -8.64
CA GLY A 38 2.15 26.74 -9.09
C GLY A 38 1.78 27.70 -7.96
N ASP A 39 1.80 27.27 -6.68
CA ASP A 39 1.65 28.24 -5.57
C ASP A 39 2.82 29.22 -5.52
N LYS A 40 2.53 30.52 -5.31
CA LYS A 40 3.53 31.47 -4.84
C LYS A 40 3.34 31.66 -3.33
N VAL A 41 4.39 31.38 -2.57
CA VAL A 41 4.30 31.25 -1.12
C VAL A 41 5.42 31.98 -0.39
N THR A 42 5.11 32.41 0.85
CA THR A 42 6.10 32.76 1.84
C THR A 42 6.34 31.58 2.77
N VAL A 43 7.59 31.21 2.95
CA VAL A 43 7.98 30.07 3.77
C VAL A 43 9.00 30.46 4.84
N LYS A 44 8.99 29.74 5.97
CA LYS A 44 10.02 29.83 6.99
C LYS A 44 10.89 28.57 6.96
N VAL A 45 12.21 28.75 6.81
CA VAL A 45 13.18 27.67 6.80
C VAL A 45 13.26 27.02 8.19
N MET A 46 12.90 25.76 8.28
CA MET A 46 12.93 24.98 9.54
C MET A 46 14.26 24.25 9.73
N LYS A 47 14.85 23.77 8.62
CA LYS A 47 16.14 23.08 8.60
C LYS A 47 16.85 23.39 7.29
N ALA A 48 18.11 23.81 7.36
CA ALA A 48 18.98 24.00 6.20
C ALA A 48 20.11 22.96 6.25
N ASN A 49 20.26 22.17 5.18
CA ASN A 49 21.40 21.31 4.90
C ASN A 49 22.30 21.96 3.85
N LYS A 50 23.40 21.31 3.43
CA LYS A 50 24.34 21.88 2.47
C LYS A 50 23.70 22.25 1.12
N ASN A 51 22.86 21.39 0.55
CA ASN A 51 22.31 21.51 -0.82
C ASN A 51 20.79 21.67 -0.86
N PHE A 52 20.08 21.46 0.24
CA PHE A 52 18.64 21.57 0.32
C PHE A 52 18.17 21.84 1.75
N GLY A 53 16.92 22.29 1.89
CA GLY A 53 16.30 22.54 3.19
C GLY A 53 14.84 22.13 3.26
N PHE A 54 14.28 22.20 4.47
CA PHE A 54 12.86 21.99 4.74
C PHE A 54 12.27 23.29 5.25
N ALA A 55 11.14 23.69 4.70
CA ALA A 55 10.49 24.94 5.06
C ALA A 55 9.01 24.71 5.44
N ARG A 56 8.51 25.55 6.31
CA ARG A 56 7.11 25.61 6.71
C ARG A 56 6.40 26.66 5.87
N LEU A 57 5.27 26.28 5.28
CA LEU A 57 4.36 27.20 4.61
C LEU A 57 3.78 28.19 5.63
N MET A 58 4.04 29.49 5.45
CA MET A 58 3.55 30.56 6.31
C MET A 58 2.33 31.23 5.68
N GLU A 59 2.42 31.60 4.39
CA GLU A 59 1.40 32.30 3.65
C GLU A 59 1.35 31.82 2.21
N ILE A 60 0.16 31.81 1.62
CA ILE A 60 -0.05 31.57 0.19
C ILE A 60 -0.41 32.94 -0.42
N LYS A 61 0.52 33.52 -1.17
CA LYS A 61 0.33 34.81 -1.84
C LYS A 61 -0.58 34.68 -3.05
N GLU A 62 -0.30 33.71 -3.88
CA GLU A 62 -1.10 33.34 -5.04
C GLU A 62 -1.31 31.83 -5.05
N PRO A 63 -2.56 31.36 -4.87
CA PRO A 63 -2.82 29.92 -4.88
C PRO A 63 -2.75 29.37 -6.30
N SER A 64 -2.23 28.14 -6.43
CA SER A 64 -2.31 27.37 -7.65
C SER A 64 -3.77 27.08 -8.02
N LYS A 65 -4.06 27.00 -9.32
CA LYS A 65 -5.36 26.55 -9.83
C LYS A 65 -5.73 25.12 -9.39
N ASP A 66 -4.72 24.33 -9.03
CA ASP A 66 -4.86 22.93 -8.63
C ASP A 66 -4.93 22.77 -7.12
N ARG A 67 -4.87 23.86 -6.37
CA ARG A 67 -5.06 23.88 -4.92
C ARG A 67 -6.54 23.78 -4.55
N VAL A 68 -6.83 22.92 -3.59
CA VAL A 68 -8.18 22.80 -2.99
C VAL A 68 -8.09 22.87 -1.47
N SER A 69 -9.21 23.23 -0.83
CA SER A 69 -9.32 23.16 0.63
C SER A 69 -9.49 21.69 1.06
N PRO A 70 -8.63 21.17 1.97
CA PRO A 70 -8.80 19.84 2.51
C PRO A 70 -10.18 19.64 3.17
N ARG A 71 -10.85 18.52 2.91
CA ARG A 71 -12.12 18.18 3.59
C ARG A 71 -11.91 17.88 5.09
N CYS A 72 -10.72 17.43 5.48
CA CYS A 72 -10.37 17.11 6.85
C CYS A 72 -9.76 18.34 7.55
N SER A 73 -10.35 18.78 8.66
CA SER A 73 -9.86 19.92 9.45
C SER A 73 -8.48 19.73 10.05
N VAL A 74 -8.07 18.46 10.27
CA VAL A 74 -6.77 18.10 10.85
C VAL A 74 -5.77 17.56 9.79
N ALA A 75 -6.08 17.66 8.49
CA ALA A 75 -5.24 17.12 7.41
C ALA A 75 -3.78 17.55 7.51
N ARG A 76 -3.54 18.81 7.90
CA ARG A 76 -2.18 19.37 8.05
C ARG A 76 -1.40 18.75 9.22
N GLN A 77 -2.08 18.26 10.24
CA GLN A 77 -1.48 17.73 11.48
C GLN A 77 -1.39 16.20 11.44
N CYS A 78 -2.44 15.54 10.94
CA CYS A 78 -2.56 14.10 10.85
C CYS A 78 -1.54 13.52 9.85
N GLY A 79 -0.89 12.40 10.22
CA GLY A 79 0.04 11.68 9.35
C GLY A 79 -0.63 10.81 8.28
N GLY A 80 -1.95 10.69 8.28
CA GLY A 80 -2.69 9.76 7.40
C GLY A 80 -2.80 10.21 5.95
N CYS A 81 -2.84 11.54 5.70
CA CYS A 81 -2.98 12.12 4.36
C CYS A 81 -1.87 13.13 4.10
N GLN A 82 -1.31 13.15 2.90
CA GLN A 82 -0.20 14.03 2.54
C GLN A 82 -0.59 15.08 1.50
N ILE A 83 -1.58 14.80 0.64
CA ILE A 83 -1.88 15.59 -0.56
C ILE A 83 -3.35 16.01 -0.69
N GLN A 84 -4.09 16.14 0.43
CA GLN A 84 -5.48 16.61 0.41
C GLN A 84 -5.66 18.07 -0.09
N CYS A 85 -4.59 18.85 -0.09
CA CYS A 85 -4.60 20.21 -0.62
C CYS A 85 -4.49 20.28 -2.15
N ILE A 86 -4.33 19.16 -2.83
CA ILE A 86 -4.19 19.05 -4.28
C ILE A 86 -5.49 18.46 -4.86
N ASN A 87 -6.00 19.01 -5.98
CA ASN A 87 -7.17 18.45 -6.64
C ASN A 87 -6.89 17.01 -7.10
N TYR A 88 -7.95 16.19 -7.19
CA TYR A 88 -7.79 14.76 -7.39
C TYR A 88 -7.14 14.39 -8.73
N LYS A 89 -7.40 15.14 -9.79
CA LYS A 89 -6.77 14.93 -11.11
C LYS A 89 -5.24 15.07 -11.03
N GLU A 90 -4.77 16.08 -10.30
CA GLU A 90 -3.34 16.31 -10.10
C GLU A 90 -2.71 15.29 -9.14
N GLN A 91 -3.48 14.76 -8.17
CA GLN A 91 -3.03 13.62 -7.36
C GLN A 91 -2.77 12.39 -8.23
N LEU A 92 -3.64 12.09 -9.21
CA LEU A 92 -3.45 10.98 -10.14
C LEU A 92 -2.23 11.22 -11.06
N ARG A 93 -2.05 12.46 -11.56
CA ARG A 93 -0.87 12.82 -12.36
C ARG A 93 0.42 12.64 -11.57
N PHE A 94 0.46 13.09 -10.32
CA PHE A 94 1.59 12.88 -9.42
C PHE A 94 1.92 11.40 -9.25
N LYS A 95 0.92 10.55 -9.03
CA LYS A 95 1.09 9.10 -8.86
C LYS A 95 1.61 8.43 -10.14
N LYS A 96 1.06 8.81 -11.30
CA LYS A 96 1.56 8.34 -12.61
C LYS A 96 3.02 8.68 -12.81
N ASN A 97 3.38 9.94 -12.59
CA ASN A 97 4.75 10.44 -12.73
C ASN A 97 5.72 9.76 -11.77
N LYS A 98 5.29 9.50 -10.52
CA LYS A 98 6.10 8.79 -9.53
C LYS A 98 6.47 7.38 -10.00
N VAL A 99 5.48 6.61 -10.49
CA VAL A 99 5.73 5.27 -11.02
C VAL A 99 6.62 5.31 -12.25
N TYR A 100 6.29 6.16 -13.22
CA TYR A 100 7.06 6.33 -14.45
C TYR A 100 8.52 6.70 -14.16
N ASN A 101 8.75 7.71 -13.35
CA ASN A 101 10.10 8.16 -13.02
C ASN A 101 10.92 7.09 -12.30
N ASN A 102 10.31 6.27 -11.44
CA ASN A 102 11.03 5.18 -10.78
C ASN A 102 11.41 4.09 -11.78
N LEU A 103 10.50 3.69 -12.68
CA LEU A 103 10.78 2.69 -13.71
C LEU A 103 11.87 3.15 -14.67
N VAL A 104 11.87 4.42 -15.06
CA VAL A 104 12.91 4.97 -15.96
C VAL A 104 14.24 5.15 -15.24
N ARG A 105 14.26 5.81 -14.06
CA ARG A 105 15.51 6.23 -13.42
C ARG A 105 16.17 5.13 -12.58
N ILE A 106 15.37 4.30 -11.91
CA ILE A 106 15.86 3.18 -11.09
C ILE A 106 15.87 1.90 -11.92
N GLY A 107 14.76 1.64 -12.64
CA GLY A 107 14.57 0.44 -13.43
C GLY A 107 15.28 0.44 -14.77
N GLY A 108 15.74 1.59 -15.28
CA GLY A 108 16.38 1.70 -16.60
C GLY A 108 15.43 1.37 -17.76
N GLN A 109 14.11 1.38 -17.52
CA GLN A 109 13.12 1.01 -18.53
C GLN A 109 12.80 2.18 -19.45
N SER A 110 12.72 1.93 -20.77
CA SER A 110 12.44 2.97 -21.77
C SER A 110 11.34 2.62 -22.77
N ASP A 111 11.05 1.33 -22.96
CA ASP A 111 10.12 0.84 -23.97
C ASP A 111 9.02 -0.02 -23.32
N PHE A 112 8.00 0.66 -22.78
CA PHE A 112 6.83 0.03 -22.17
C PHE A 112 5.60 0.94 -22.30
N VAL A 113 4.42 0.35 -22.25
CA VAL A 113 3.15 1.09 -22.24
C VAL A 113 2.85 1.56 -20.84
N MET A 114 2.71 2.87 -20.64
CA MET A 114 2.32 3.48 -19.37
C MET A 114 0.87 3.93 -19.40
N ASN A 115 -0.02 3.15 -18.80
CA ASN A 115 -1.44 3.47 -18.71
C ASN A 115 -1.72 4.64 -17.76
N ASP A 116 -2.94 5.17 -17.85
CA ASP A 116 -3.43 6.12 -16.85
C ASP A 116 -3.69 5.43 -15.51
N VAL A 117 -3.65 6.22 -14.44
CA VAL A 117 -3.93 5.70 -13.10
C VAL A 117 -5.40 5.31 -13.00
N MET A 118 -5.68 4.09 -12.57
CA MET A 118 -7.04 3.69 -12.21
C MET A 118 -7.49 4.47 -10.96
N GLY A 119 -8.19 5.58 -11.20
CA GLY A 119 -8.68 6.47 -10.15
C GLY A 119 -9.98 5.99 -9.50
N MET A 120 -10.38 6.72 -8.46
CA MET A 120 -11.67 6.56 -7.76
C MET A 120 -12.66 7.62 -8.23
N ASP A 121 -13.95 7.26 -8.31
CA ASP A 121 -15.01 8.23 -8.54
C ASP A 121 -15.21 9.13 -7.29
N GLU A 122 -15.13 8.53 -6.09
CA GLU A 122 -15.14 9.24 -4.80
C GLU A 122 -13.88 8.86 -4.00
N PRO A 123 -12.84 9.74 -3.94
CA PRO A 123 -11.57 9.44 -3.28
C PRO A 123 -11.63 9.64 -1.74
N PHE A 124 -12.80 9.51 -1.16
CA PHE A 124 -13.09 9.53 0.27
C PHE A 124 -14.02 8.36 0.64
N ASN A 125 -14.22 8.11 1.93
CA ASN A 125 -15.11 7.07 2.45
C ASN A 125 -14.87 5.66 1.86
N TYR A 126 -13.65 5.35 1.46
CA TYR A 126 -13.32 4.08 0.81
C TYR A 126 -12.72 3.05 1.76
N ARG A 127 -12.18 3.48 2.93
CA ARG A 127 -11.34 2.65 3.77
C ARG A 127 -12.16 1.77 4.69
N ASN A 128 -12.17 0.46 4.40
CA ASN A 128 -12.93 -0.55 5.15
C ASN A 128 -12.25 -1.01 6.46
N LYS A 129 -11.03 -0.58 6.73
CA LYS A 129 -10.28 -0.89 7.95
C LYS A 129 -9.67 0.35 8.56
N SER A 130 -9.89 0.53 9.85
CA SER A 130 -9.27 1.59 10.66
C SER A 130 -8.64 0.99 11.91
N GLN A 131 -7.49 1.53 12.33
CA GLN A 131 -6.82 1.15 13.57
C GLN A 131 -6.56 2.44 14.36
N PHE A 132 -7.38 2.68 15.37
CA PHE A 132 -7.32 3.89 16.18
C PHE A 132 -6.44 3.66 17.40
N PRO A 133 -5.29 4.34 17.55
CA PRO A 133 -4.63 4.45 18.84
C PRO A 133 -5.53 5.17 19.85
N VAL A 134 -5.51 4.72 21.08
CA VAL A 134 -6.23 5.33 22.19
C VAL A 134 -5.23 5.93 23.17
N GLY A 135 -5.45 7.15 23.58
CA GLY A 135 -4.57 7.89 24.46
C GLY A 135 -5.31 8.77 25.46
N MET A 136 -4.58 9.64 26.12
CA MET A 136 -5.11 10.62 27.07
C MET A 136 -4.57 12.00 26.70
N ASP A 137 -5.42 13.00 26.74
CA ASP A 137 -5.01 14.38 26.58
C ASP A 137 -4.42 14.94 27.90
N LYS A 138 -4.03 16.22 27.88
CA LYS A 138 -3.44 16.88 29.04
C LYS A 138 -4.44 17.12 30.17
N GLU A 139 -5.71 17.17 29.85
CA GLU A 139 -6.84 17.36 30.75
C GLU A 139 -7.30 16.04 31.39
N GLY A 140 -6.75 14.89 30.94
CA GLY A 140 -7.09 13.56 31.44
C GLY A 140 -8.27 12.90 30.74
N ASN A 141 -8.73 13.45 29.59
CA ASN A 141 -9.79 12.85 28.81
C ASN A 141 -9.21 11.75 27.89
N ILE A 142 -9.98 10.69 27.68
CA ILE A 142 -9.62 9.65 26.73
C ILE A 142 -9.85 10.17 25.31
N ILE A 143 -8.79 10.15 24.51
CA ILE A 143 -8.79 10.57 23.10
C ILE A 143 -8.47 9.40 22.18
N SER A 144 -8.91 9.51 20.94
CA SER A 144 -8.58 8.57 19.89
C SER A 144 -8.43 9.30 18.55
N GLY A 145 -7.71 8.71 17.62
CA GLY A 145 -7.51 9.34 16.31
C GLY A 145 -6.37 8.68 15.54
N PHE A 146 -5.47 9.49 14.99
CA PHE A 146 -4.27 8.98 14.30
C PHE A 146 -3.03 9.75 14.76
N TYR A 147 -1.87 9.15 14.55
CA TYR A 147 -0.62 9.81 14.93
C TYR A 147 -0.32 11.00 14.03
N ALA A 148 0.19 12.07 14.62
CA ALA A 148 0.83 13.14 13.88
C ALA A 148 2.05 12.60 13.15
N GLY A 149 2.31 13.12 11.96
CA GLY A 149 3.40 12.64 11.12
C GLY A 149 4.74 12.57 11.86
N ARG A 150 5.41 11.41 11.80
CA ARG A 150 6.72 11.14 12.43
C ARG A 150 6.73 11.24 13.96
N THR A 151 5.59 11.09 14.62
CA THR A 151 5.48 11.11 16.08
C THR A 151 4.48 10.06 16.57
N HIS A 152 4.43 9.83 17.89
CA HIS A 152 3.39 9.04 18.55
C HIS A 152 2.33 9.94 19.22
N SER A 153 2.30 11.23 18.93
CA SER A 153 1.26 12.13 19.44
C SER A 153 -0.05 11.86 18.69
N ILE A 154 -1.10 11.53 19.42
CA ILE A 154 -2.43 11.29 18.86
C ILE A 154 -3.08 12.63 18.54
N ILE A 155 -3.49 12.81 17.30
CA ILE A 155 -4.38 13.87 16.87
C ILE A 155 -5.80 13.36 17.10
N ASN A 156 -6.50 13.96 18.05
CA ASN A 156 -7.88 13.59 18.35
C ASN A 156 -8.77 13.85 17.14
N ILE A 157 -9.45 12.83 16.66
CA ILE A 157 -10.30 12.88 15.46
C ILE A 157 -11.62 12.20 15.77
N ASP A 158 -12.70 12.96 15.69
CA ASP A 158 -14.06 12.43 15.87
C ASP A 158 -14.54 11.62 14.64
N SER A 159 -14.10 12.01 13.43
CA SER A 159 -14.49 11.37 12.18
C SER A 159 -13.36 11.46 11.16
N CYS A 160 -13.02 10.33 10.51
CA CYS A 160 -12.05 10.30 9.41
C CYS A 160 -12.76 10.23 8.06
N ASN A 161 -12.53 11.24 7.21
CA ASN A 161 -13.16 11.31 5.89
C ASN A 161 -12.75 10.18 4.92
N LEU A 162 -11.73 9.38 5.26
CA LEU A 162 -11.36 8.20 4.46
C LEU A 162 -12.12 6.94 4.89
N GLY A 163 -12.61 6.89 6.14
CA GLY A 163 -13.32 5.73 6.69
C GLY A 163 -14.61 5.45 5.94
N LEU A 164 -14.84 4.17 5.61
CA LEU A 164 -16.06 3.71 4.97
C LEU A 164 -17.25 4.05 5.86
N LYS A 165 -18.31 4.58 5.25
CA LYS A 165 -19.60 4.84 5.88
C LYS A 165 -20.63 3.81 5.42
N ILE A 166 -21.52 3.42 6.33
CA ILE A 166 -22.65 2.55 6.02
C ILE A 166 -23.90 3.42 5.96
N ASP A 167 -24.49 3.58 4.77
CA ASP A 167 -25.71 4.35 4.55
C ASP A 167 -25.64 5.77 5.17
N GLY A 168 -24.48 6.41 5.04
CA GLY A 168 -24.19 7.73 5.58
C GLY A 168 -23.74 7.75 7.06
N ARG A 169 -23.86 6.64 7.80
CA ARG A 169 -23.41 6.50 9.20
C ARG A 169 -21.89 6.40 9.29
N ASP A 170 -21.28 7.13 10.19
CA ASP A 170 -19.86 6.99 10.55
C ASP A 170 -19.69 5.94 11.65
N VAL A 171 -19.63 4.68 11.22
CA VAL A 171 -19.47 3.52 12.12
C VAL A 171 -18.19 3.61 12.95
N ASN A 172 -17.11 4.14 12.39
CA ASN A 172 -15.86 4.31 13.14
C ASN A 172 -16.06 5.24 14.33
N LYS A 173 -16.78 6.36 14.12
CA LYS A 173 -17.12 7.30 15.20
C LYS A 173 -18.01 6.64 16.26
N GLU A 174 -19.06 5.96 15.87
CA GLU A 174 -20.00 5.28 16.79
C GLU A 174 -19.29 4.25 17.67
N VAL A 175 -18.43 3.41 17.08
CA VAL A 175 -17.62 2.43 17.81
C VAL A 175 -16.66 3.12 18.77
N MET A 176 -15.93 4.15 18.30
CA MET A 176 -14.94 4.83 19.15
C MET A 176 -15.58 5.61 20.29
N ASP A 177 -16.74 6.23 20.07
CA ASP A 177 -17.49 6.89 21.14
C ASP A 177 -17.96 5.89 22.20
N THR A 178 -18.44 4.71 21.78
CA THR A 178 -18.82 3.62 22.69
C THR A 178 -17.63 3.13 23.51
N VAL A 179 -16.47 2.91 22.88
CA VAL A 179 -15.25 2.45 23.57
C VAL A 179 -14.74 3.53 24.53
N LYS A 180 -14.69 4.80 24.12
CA LYS A 180 -14.25 5.91 25.00
C LYS A 180 -15.16 6.06 26.21
N ALA A 181 -16.48 6.02 26.02
CA ALA A 181 -17.46 6.09 27.09
C ALA A 181 -17.32 4.91 28.08
N PHE A 182 -17.13 3.69 27.57
CA PHE A 182 -16.86 2.51 28.38
C PHE A 182 -15.58 2.67 29.21
N MET A 183 -14.47 3.07 28.58
CA MET A 183 -13.18 3.26 29.27
C MET A 183 -13.29 4.32 30.35
N THR A 184 -13.99 5.43 30.11
CA THR A 184 -14.23 6.49 31.10
C THR A 184 -15.06 5.99 32.28
N LYS A 185 -16.18 5.31 31.98
CA LYS A 185 -17.09 4.78 32.99
C LYS A 185 -16.41 3.79 33.95
N TYR A 186 -15.58 2.90 33.41
CA TYR A 186 -14.91 1.86 34.18
C TYR A 186 -13.47 2.20 34.57
N ARG A 187 -13.04 3.45 34.36
CA ARG A 187 -11.70 3.97 34.67
C ARG A 187 -10.56 3.12 34.09
N ILE A 188 -10.72 2.71 32.84
CA ILE A 188 -9.71 1.92 32.13
C ILE A 188 -8.71 2.85 31.46
N ALA A 189 -7.45 2.77 31.87
CA ALA A 189 -6.39 3.62 31.38
C ALA A 189 -5.97 3.21 29.94
N PRO A 190 -5.83 4.17 29.01
CA PRO A 190 -5.21 3.89 27.72
C PRO A 190 -3.72 3.60 27.89
N TYR A 191 -3.16 2.83 26.95
CA TYR A 191 -1.74 2.51 26.93
C TYR A 191 -0.91 3.74 26.55
N ASN A 192 0.16 3.96 27.25
CA ASN A 192 1.12 5.02 26.97
C ASN A 192 2.41 4.42 26.37
N GLU A 193 2.73 4.79 25.15
CA GLU A 193 3.87 4.26 24.38
C GLU A 193 5.24 4.63 24.97
N VAL A 194 5.33 5.67 25.83
CA VAL A 194 6.58 6.11 26.48
C VAL A 194 6.81 5.35 27.79
N THR A 195 5.76 5.26 28.61
CA THR A 195 5.87 4.61 29.95
C THR A 195 5.56 3.12 29.92
N HIS A 196 4.99 2.63 28.82
CA HIS A 196 4.51 1.26 28.63
C HIS A 196 3.47 0.81 29.68
N LYS A 197 2.73 1.76 30.24
CA LYS A 197 1.67 1.52 31.20
C LYS A 197 0.30 1.80 30.59
N GLY A 198 -0.76 1.24 31.22
CA GLY A 198 -2.12 1.31 30.71
C GLY A 198 -2.53 0.05 29.97
N LEU A 199 -3.82 -0.07 29.66
CA LEU A 199 -4.41 -1.33 29.18
C LEU A 199 -4.79 -1.29 27.71
N VAL A 200 -5.66 -0.37 27.28
CA VAL A 200 -6.15 -0.32 25.88
C VAL A 200 -5.17 0.43 25.00
N ARG A 201 -4.64 -0.26 23.99
CA ARG A 201 -3.66 0.29 23.03
C ARG A 201 -4.33 0.88 21.81
N HIS A 202 -5.11 0.06 21.12
CA HIS A 202 -5.74 0.41 19.85
C HIS A 202 -7.13 -0.23 19.76
N VAL A 203 -7.95 0.31 18.87
CA VAL A 203 -9.20 -0.31 18.43
C VAL A 203 -9.11 -0.51 16.93
N LEU A 204 -9.15 -1.76 16.49
CA LEU A 204 -9.27 -2.12 15.08
C LEU A 204 -10.76 -2.25 14.77
N ILE A 205 -11.19 -1.57 13.71
CA ILE A 205 -12.53 -1.64 13.18
C ILE A 205 -12.43 -2.09 11.72
N ARG A 206 -13.19 -3.11 11.35
CA ARG A 206 -13.37 -3.52 9.97
C ARG A 206 -14.84 -3.47 9.60
N ILE A 207 -15.12 -3.06 8.38
CA ILE A 207 -16.46 -2.91 7.84
C ILE A 207 -16.51 -3.65 6.52
N GLY A 208 -17.40 -4.63 6.39
CA GLY A 208 -17.70 -5.26 5.11
C GLY A 208 -18.40 -4.27 4.18
N ALA A 209 -17.78 -3.96 3.05
CA ALA A 209 -18.33 -2.96 2.13
C ALA A 209 -19.64 -3.40 1.48
N LYS A 210 -19.73 -4.68 1.09
CA LYS A 210 -20.95 -5.28 0.51
C LYS A 210 -21.90 -5.84 1.57
N THR A 211 -21.35 -6.47 2.61
CA THR A 211 -22.14 -7.13 3.66
C THR A 211 -22.60 -6.20 4.76
N LYS A 212 -21.98 -5.04 4.92
CA LYS A 212 -22.20 -4.08 6.01
C LYS A 212 -21.93 -4.65 7.40
N GLN A 213 -21.31 -5.81 7.49
CA GLN A 213 -20.88 -6.43 8.74
C GLN A 213 -19.77 -5.62 9.40
N ILE A 214 -19.87 -5.45 10.72
CA ILE A 214 -18.89 -4.70 11.52
C ILE A 214 -18.13 -5.67 12.43
N MET A 215 -16.79 -5.58 12.40
CA MET A 215 -15.92 -6.25 13.36
C MET A 215 -15.16 -5.22 14.18
N VAL A 216 -15.14 -5.41 15.49
CA VAL A 216 -14.35 -4.62 16.43
C VAL A 216 -13.38 -5.54 17.14
N CYS A 217 -12.09 -5.18 17.11
CA CYS A 217 -11.06 -5.86 17.89
C CYS A 217 -10.35 -4.83 18.79
N VAL A 218 -10.44 -4.99 20.10
CA VAL A 218 -9.77 -4.13 21.06
C VAL A 218 -8.41 -4.72 21.43
N ILE A 219 -7.35 -3.99 21.13
CA ILE A 219 -5.96 -4.41 21.39
C ILE A 219 -5.56 -3.95 22.79
N ILE A 220 -5.15 -4.90 23.63
CA ILE A 220 -4.84 -4.63 25.05
C ILE A 220 -3.42 -5.06 25.43
N ASN A 221 -2.83 -4.27 26.32
CA ASN A 221 -1.57 -4.57 27.01
C ASN A 221 -1.85 -5.34 28.31
N GLY A 222 -2.40 -6.55 28.19
CA GLY A 222 -2.78 -7.35 29.36
C GLY A 222 -3.46 -8.65 28.95
N LYS A 223 -3.78 -9.49 29.91
CA LYS A 223 -4.41 -10.80 29.67
C LYS A 223 -5.94 -10.73 29.59
N ASN A 224 -6.55 -9.69 30.14
CA ASN A 224 -8.00 -9.53 30.21
C ASN A 224 -8.39 -8.05 30.21
N LEU A 225 -9.59 -7.74 29.73
CA LEU A 225 -10.23 -6.42 29.82
C LEU A 225 -11.31 -6.48 30.88
N PRO A 226 -11.19 -5.71 32.01
CA PRO A 226 -12.25 -5.66 33.02
C PRO A 226 -13.58 -5.20 32.43
N ASN A 227 -14.68 -5.81 32.88
CA ASN A 227 -16.05 -5.49 32.42
C ASN A 227 -16.26 -5.63 30.91
N LYS A 228 -15.50 -6.51 30.21
CA LYS A 228 -15.58 -6.72 28.76
C LYS A 228 -16.98 -7.12 28.30
N GLU A 229 -17.76 -7.80 29.15
CA GLU A 229 -19.15 -8.17 28.88
C GLU A 229 -20.01 -6.91 28.68
N LYS A 230 -19.78 -5.85 29.48
CA LYS A 230 -20.47 -4.57 29.34
C LYS A 230 -20.10 -3.83 28.08
N LEU A 231 -18.82 -3.88 27.68
CA LEU A 231 -18.40 -3.33 26.38
C LEU A 231 -19.09 -4.08 25.24
N THR A 232 -19.11 -5.40 25.32
CA THR A 232 -19.77 -6.25 24.31
C THR A 232 -21.25 -5.93 24.20
N GLU A 233 -21.98 -5.82 25.34
CA GLU A 233 -23.40 -5.42 25.37
C GLU A 233 -23.63 -4.07 24.66
N GLU A 234 -22.78 -3.05 24.92
CA GLU A 234 -22.93 -1.72 24.32
C GLU A 234 -22.59 -1.73 22.81
N LEU A 235 -21.55 -2.43 22.41
CA LEU A 235 -21.18 -2.54 20.98
C LEU A 235 -22.23 -3.33 20.19
N CYS A 236 -22.87 -4.35 20.77
CA CYS A 236 -23.93 -5.12 20.11
C CYS A 236 -25.20 -4.31 19.83
N LYS A 237 -25.37 -3.13 20.42
CA LYS A 237 -26.46 -2.22 20.08
C LYS A 237 -26.25 -1.50 18.73
N LEU A 238 -25.03 -1.49 18.22
CA LEU A 238 -24.71 -0.87 16.94
C LEU A 238 -25.21 -1.79 15.80
N GLU A 239 -26.04 -1.25 14.94
CA GLU A 239 -26.56 -1.96 13.77
C GLU A 239 -25.41 -2.45 12.88
N GLY A 240 -25.46 -3.72 12.50
CA GLY A 240 -24.41 -4.36 11.68
C GLY A 240 -23.27 -4.97 12.50
N MET A 241 -23.28 -4.86 13.84
CA MET A 241 -22.26 -5.49 14.69
C MET A 241 -22.31 -7.01 14.53
N TYR A 242 -21.20 -7.58 14.03
CA TYR A 242 -21.14 -8.99 13.68
C TYR A 242 -20.13 -9.78 14.48
N SER A 243 -18.98 -9.17 14.83
CA SER A 243 -17.92 -9.82 15.59
C SER A 243 -17.18 -8.85 16.52
N ILE A 244 -16.93 -9.28 17.75
CA ILE A 244 -16.16 -8.52 18.75
C ILE A 244 -15.10 -9.42 19.35
N SER A 245 -13.87 -8.93 19.42
CA SER A 245 -12.74 -9.68 19.96
C SER A 245 -11.78 -8.79 20.76
N LEU A 246 -10.91 -9.43 21.55
CA LEU A 246 -9.72 -8.83 22.15
C LEU A 246 -8.49 -9.40 21.44
N ASN A 247 -7.51 -8.55 21.20
CA ASN A 247 -6.18 -8.96 20.79
C ASN A 247 -5.18 -8.64 21.91
N ILE A 248 -4.39 -9.63 22.29
CA ILE A 248 -3.41 -9.50 23.36
C ILE A 248 -2.07 -9.08 22.76
N ASN A 249 -1.66 -7.84 23.03
CA ASN A 249 -0.33 -7.36 22.63
C ASN A 249 0.39 -6.69 23.81
N THR A 250 1.25 -7.44 24.47
CA THR A 250 2.10 -6.95 25.58
C THR A 250 3.52 -6.59 25.12
N LYS A 251 3.82 -6.76 23.82
CA LYS A 251 5.16 -6.45 23.26
C LYS A 251 5.38 -4.93 23.23
N LYS A 252 6.56 -4.50 23.64
CA LYS A 252 7.01 -3.10 23.59
C LYS A 252 7.58 -2.81 22.19
N SER A 253 6.72 -2.76 21.20
CA SER A 253 7.09 -2.56 19.79
C SER A 253 6.01 -1.76 19.04
N ASN A 254 6.33 -1.30 17.84
CA ASN A 254 5.39 -0.60 16.96
C ASN A 254 4.36 -1.53 16.30
N VAL A 255 4.46 -2.84 16.53
CA VAL A 255 3.48 -3.81 16.02
C VAL A 255 2.18 -3.65 16.81
N ILE A 256 1.08 -3.40 16.09
CA ILE A 256 -0.22 -3.12 16.71
C ILE A 256 -0.88 -4.39 17.21
N LEU A 257 -0.94 -5.43 16.38
CA LEU A 257 -1.60 -6.69 16.70
C LEU A 257 -0.61 -7.70 17.31
N GLY A 258 -1.04 -8.36 18.37
CA GLY A 258 -0.34 -9.52 18.91
C GLY A 258 -0.88 -10.82 18.33
N ASP A 259 -0.26 -11.92 18.70
CA ASP A 259 -0.53 -13.24 18.10
C ASP A 259 -1.83 -13.89 18.64
N LYS A 260 -2.31 -13.45 19.82
CA LYS A 260 -3.46 -14.07 20.49
C LYS A 260 -4.73 -13.22 20.37
N VAL A 261 -5.77 -13.83 19.79
CA VAL A 261 -7.12 -13.26 19.70
C VAL A 261 -8.06 -14.04 20.62
N ILE A 262 -8.92 -13.33 21.36
CA ILE A 262 -9.97 -13.89 22.22
C ILE A 262 -11.30 -13.39 21.65
N ASN A 263 -12.14 -14.31 21.17
CA ASN A 263 -13.47 -13.96 20.72
C ASN A 263 -14.40 -13.64 21.89
N LEU A 264 -15.14 -12.54 21.80
CA LEU A 264 -16.13 -12.13 22.82
C LEU A 264 -17.57 -12.29 22.30
N TYR A 265 -17.77 -12.05 20.99
CA TYR A 265 -19.09 -12.12 20.38
C TYR A 265 -18.97 -12.45 18.88
N GLY A 266 -19.95 -13.20 18.39
CA GLY A 266 -20.03 -13.57 16.98
C GLY A 266 -19.01 -14.63 16.56
N PRO A 267 -18.78 -14.82 15.26
CA PRO A 267 -17.97 -15.93 14.74
C PRO A 267 -16.45 -15.69 14.80
N GLY A 268 -15.99 -14.50 15.20
CA GLY A 268 -14.56 -14.13 15.19
C GLY A 268 -14.04 -13.62 13.86
N TYR A 269 -14.89 -13.40 12.88
CA TYR A 269 -14.58 -12.84 11.56
C TYR A 269 -15.75 -12.02 11.02
N ILE A 270 -15.54 -11.31 9.92
CA ILE A 270 -16.60 -10.81 9.04
C ILE A 270 -16.48 -11.45 7.66
N GLU A 271 -17.52 -11.39 6.89
CA GLU A 271 -17.52 -11.75 5.48
C GLU A 271 -17.63 -10.51 4.61
N ASP A 272 -16.90 -10.47 3.49
CA ASP A 272 -17.04 -9.43 2.48
C ASP A 272 -16.69 -10.00 1.10
N TYR A 273 -16.85 -9.20 0.06
CA TYR A 273 -16.65 -9.62 -1.31
C TYR A 273 -15.66 -8.73 -2.04
N ILE A 274 -14.84 -9.33 -2.92
CA ILE A 274 -14.15 -8.64 -4.01
C ILE A 274 -14.76 -9.21 -5.30
N GLY A 275 -15.40 -8.35 -6.11
CA GLY A 275 -16.24 -8.86 -7.20
C GLY A 275 -17.36 -9.77 -6.67
N ASP A 276 -17.38 -11.00 -7.14
CA ASP A 276 -18.30 -12.07 -6.72
C ASP A 276 -17.63 -13.12 -5.80
N VAL A 277 -16.34 -12.97 -5.49
CA VAL A 277 -15.63 -13.87 -4.56
C VAL A 277 -15.84 -13.42 -3.13
N LYS A 278 -16.34 -14.33 -2.31
CA LYS A 278 -16.56 -14.13 -0.87
C LYS A 278 -15.30 -14.44 -0.09
N PHE A 279 -14.99 -13.61 0.92
CA PHE A 279 -13.88 -13.81 1.83
C PHE A 279 -14.34 -13.77 3.29
N ARG A 280 -13.80 -14.67 4.09
CA ARG A 280 -13.76 -14.55 5.55
C ARG A 280 -12.53 -13.75 5.93
N ILE A 281 -12.75 -12.78 6.82
CA ILE A 281 -11.71 -11.80 7.19
C ILE A 281 -11.64 -11.78 8.71
N SER A 282 -10.59 -12.36 9.29
CA SER A 282 -10.32 -12.35 10.72
C SER A 282 -9.64 -11.02 11.16
N PRO A 283 -9.49 -10.75 12.45
CA PRO A 283 -8.74 -9.58 12.92
C PRO A 283 -7.30 -9.54 12.42
N LEU A 284 -6.64 -10.70 12.28
CA LEU A 284 -5.25 -10.82 11.87
C LEU A 284 -5.06 -10.90 10.36
N SER A 285 -6.09 -11.26 9.58
CA SER A 285 -6.00 -11.40 8.12
C SER A 285 -5.60 -10.09 7.46
N PHE A 286 -4.68 -10.16 6.50
CA PHE A 286 -4.50 -9.06 5.55
C PHE A 286 -5.67 -9.09 4.56
N PHE A 287 -6.30 -7.95 4.37
CA PHE A 287 -7.32 -7.73 3.35
C PHE A 287 -7.24 -6.28 2.90
N GLN A 288 -7.29 -6.04 1.61
CA GLN A 288 -7.14 -4.72 1.01
C GLN A 288 -8.16 -3.73 1.56
N VAL A 289 -7.73 -2.49 1.79
CA VAL A 289 -8.54 -1.50 2.53
C VAL A 289 -9.52 -0.72 1.67
N ASN A 290 -9.44 -0.83 0.36
CA ASN A 290 -10.31 -0.16 -0.60
C ASN A 290 -10.95 -1.19 -1.55
N PRO A 291 -12.14 -1.70 -1.23
CA PRO A 291 -12.75 -2.81 -1.96
C PRO A 291 -12.97 -2.52 -3.45
N VAL A 292 -13.38 -1.30 -3.79
CA VAL A 292 -13.64 -0.88 -5.17
C VAL A 292 -12.37 -0.90 -6.00
N GLN A 293 -11.32 -0.30 -5.48
CA GLN A 293 -10.03 -0.27 -6.19
C GLN A 293 -9.34 -1.64 -6.21
N THR A 294 -9.55 -2.46 -5.19
CA THR A 294 -9.07 -3.84 -5.16
C THR A 294 -9.67 -4.68 -6.29
N GLU A 295 -10.97 -4.53 -6.53
CA GLU A 295 -11.63 -5.20 -7.65
C GLU A 295 -11.05 -4.76 -9.00
N LYS A 296 -10.82 -3.44 -9.20
CA LYS A 296 -10.16 -2.92 -10.40
C LYS A 296 -8.72 -3.46 -10.55
N LEU A 297 -7.95 -3.46 -9.45
CA LEU A 297 -6.57 -3.93 -9.43
C LEU A 297 -6.47 -5.42 -9.81
N TYR A 298 -7.33 -6.26 -9.21
CA TYR A 298 -7.34 -7.70 -9.45
C TYR A 298 -7.86 -8.05 -10.85
N ASN A 299 -8.85 -7.31 -11.37
CA ASN A 299 -9.29 -7.45 -12.76
C ASN A 299 -8.16 -7.09 -13.73
N LYS A 300 -7.34 -6.06 -13.42
CA LYS A 300 -6.18 -5.71 -14.25
C LYS A 300 -5.10 -6.79 -14.17
N ALA A 301 -4.84 -7.37 -12.99
CA ALA A 301 -3.93 -8.50 -12.86
C ALA A 301 -4.41 -9.72 -13.66
N LEU A 302 -5.71 -10.02 -13.63
CA LEU A 302 -6.33 -11.08 -14.41
C LEU A 302 -6.25 -10.82 -15.93
N GLU A 303 -6.44 -9.57 -16.35
CA GLU A 303 -6.25 -9.14 -17.75
C GLU A 303 -4.81 -9.39 -18.19
N TYR A 304 -3.82 -9.01 -17.38
CA TYR A 304 -2.40 -9.21 -17.69
C TYR A 304 -1.98 -10.69 -17.67
N ALA A 305 -2.59 -11.48 -16.81
CA ALA A 305 -2.39 -12.93 -16.79
C ALA A 305 -2.92 -13.60 -18.09
N ASN A 306 -3.91 -12.99 -18.76
CA ASN A 306 -4.48 -13.42 -20.03
C ASN A 306 -4.81 -14.93 -20.09
N LEU A 307 -5.58 -15.40 -19.10
CA LEU A 307 -5.89 -16.82 -18.91
C LEU A 307 -7.02 -17.28 -19.82
N THR A 308 -6.85 -18.49 -20.40
CA THR A 308 -7.79 -19.15 -21.33
C THR A 308 -8.50 -20.36 -20.72
N GLY A 309 -8.07 -20.80 -19.52
CA GLY A 309 -8.58 -21.99 -18.84
C GLY A 309 -7.61 -23.18 -18.88
N ASN A 310 -6.47 -23.04 -19.55
CA ASN A 310 -5.47 -24.10 -19.67
C ASN A 310 -4.22 -23.85 -18.82
N GLU A 311 -4.05 -22.64 -18.32
CA GLU A 311 -2.82 -22.19 -17.68
C GLU A 311 -2.73 -22.68 -16.23
N ILE A 312 -1.49 -23.01 -15.83
CA ILE A 312 -1.07 -23.21 -14.43
C ILE A 312 -0.49 -21.88 -13.95
N VAL A 313 -1.06 -21.38 -12.87
CA VAL A 313 -0.69 -20.08 -12.30
C VAL A 313 -0.13 -20.26 -10.89
N TRP A 314 1.04 -19.69 -10.62
CA TRP A 314 1.56 -19.55 -9.28
C TRP A 314 1.28 -18.16 -8.73
N ASP A 315 0.69 -18.08 -7.53
CA ASP A 315 0.48 -16.84 -6.77
C ASP A 315 1.42 -16.84 -5.58
N LEU A 316 2.51 -16.13 -5.71
CA LEU A 316 3.54 -16.05 -4.67
C LEU A 316 3.27 -14.83 -3.79
N TYR A 317 3.15 -15.02 -2.48
CA TYR A 317 2.60 -14.12 -1.46
C TYR A 317 1.06 -14.06 -1.47
N CYS A 318 0.39 -15.21 -1.58
CA CYS A 318 -1.06 -15.28 -1.80
C CYS A 318 -1.92 -14.77 -0.63
N GLY A 319 -1.37 -14.63 0.59
CA GLY A 319 -2.11 -14.23 1.77
C GLY A 319 -3.30 -15.15 2.05
N ILE A 320 -4.49 -14.58 2.19
CA ILE A 320 -5.74 -15.33 2.37
C ILE A 320 -6.34 -15.83 1.03
N GLY A 321 -5.54 -15.87 -0.03
CA GLY A 321 -5.93 -16.31 -1.36
C GLY A 321 -6.71 -15.28 -2.18
N SER A 322 -6.56 -13.98 -1.89
CA SER A 322 -7.41 -12.97 -2.50
C SER A 322 -7.21 -12.86 -4.03
N ILE A 323 -5.97 -12.83 -4.51
CA ILE A 323 -5.66 -12.84 -5.96
C ILE A 323 -5.84 -14.26 -6.51
N SER A 324 -5.35 -15.28 -5.80
CA SER A 324 -5.44 -16.68 -6.21
C SER A 324 -6.85 -17.10 -6.61
N LEU A 325 -7.86 -16.76 -5.78
CA LEU A 325 -9.26 -17.14 -6.04
C LEU A 325 -9.89 -16.35 -7.20
N PHE A 326 -9.37 -15.16 -7.49
CA PHE A 326 -9.74 -14.40 -8.68
C PHE A 326 -9.21 -15.09 -9.95
N LEU A 327 -7.95 -15.51 -9.92
CA LEU A 327 -7.29 -16.20 -11.03
C LEU A 327 -7.87 -17.58 -11.28
N ALA A 328 -8.22 -18.33 -10.22
CA ALA A 328 -8.76 -19.67 -10.28
C ALA A 328 -10.05 -19.80 -11.11
N LYS A 329 -10.80 -18.71 -11.28
CA LYS A 329 -11.99 -18.67 -12.15
C LYS A 329 -11.69 -18.86 -13.62
N LYS A 330 -10.47 -18.59 -14.05
CA LYS A 330 -10.04 -18.62 -15.46
C LYS A 330 -8.79 -19.43 -15.69
N ALA A 331 -8.16 -19.97 -14.67
CA ALA A 331 -7.00 -20.84 -14.75
C ALA A 331 -7.39 -22.33 -14.77
N LYS A 332 -6.55 -23.20 -15.34
CA LYS A 332 -6.63 -24.65 -15.15
C LYS A 332 -6.39 -24.98 -13.68
N GLN A 333 -5.35 -24.39 -13.09
CA GLN A 333 -4.95 -24.57 -11.70
C GLN A 333 -4.25 -23.33 -11.16
N VAL A 334 -4.45 -23.04 -9.88
CA VAL A 334 -3.71 -22.00 -9.16
C VAL A 334 -3.00 -22.61 -7.96
N LEU A 335 -1.71 -22.30 -7.81
CA LEU A 335 -0.87 -22.76 -6.72
C LEU A 335 -0.44 -21.52 -5.90
N GLY A 336 -0.99 -21.37 -4.70
CA GLY A 336 -0.75 -20.22 -3.83
C GLY A 336 0.29 -20.52 -2.75
N VAL A 337 1.25 -19.64 -2.53
CA VAL A 337 2.27 -19.76 -1.48
C VAL A 337 2.24 -18.57 -0.55
N GLU A 338 2.28 -18.83 0.75
CA GLU A 338 2.32 -17.81 1.80
C GLU A 338 3.07 -18.35 3.03
N ILE A 339 3.89 -17.49 3.62
CA ILE A 339 4.70 -17.88 4.78
C ILE A 339 3.90 -17.99 6.09
N VAL A 340 2.73 -17.34 6.16
CA VAL A 340 1.88 -17.29 7.37
C VAL A 340 0.87 -18.45 7.35
N PRO A 341 1.00 -19.44 8.27
CA PRO A 341 0.11 -20.61 8.28
C PRO A 341 -1.37 -20.27 8.46
N GLU A 342 -1.68 -19.27 9.27
CA GLU A 342 -3.05 -18.81 9.53
C GLU A 342 -3.69 -18.20 8.26
N ALA A 343 -2.91 -17.52 7.44
CA ALA A 343 -3.38 -16.97 6.16
C ALA A 343 -3.71 -18.09 5.17
N ILE A 344 -2.89 -19.15 5.11
CA ILE A 344 -3.17 -20.33 4.29
C ILE A 344 -4.41 -21.08 4.79
N ALA A 345 -4.61 -21.19 6.11
CA ALA A 345 -5.85 -21.75 6.65
C ALA A 345 -7.09 -20.95 6.20
N ASP A 346 -7.02 -19.63 6.25
CA ASP A 346 -8.07 -18.75 5.75
C ASP A 346 -8.24 -18.90 4.22
N ALA A 347 -7.16 -19.02 3.43
CA ALA A 347 -7.21 -19.21 1.98
C ALA A 347 -7.96 -20.49 1.59
N LYS A 348 -7.69 -21.60 2.28
CA LYS A 348 -8.39 -22.90 2.09
C LYS A 348 -9.88 -22.80 2.44
N ILE A 349 -10.21 -22.07 3.51
CA ILE A 349 -11.62 -21.81 3.86
C ILE A 349 -12.27 -20.94 2.77
N ASN A 350 -11.59 -19.89 2.30
CA ASN A 350 -12.08 -19.01 1.27
C ASN A 350 -12.30 -19.74 -0.07
N ALA A 351 -11.40 -20.64 -0.47
CA ALA A 351 -11.62 -21.51 -1.62
C ALA A 351 -12.90 -22.35 -1.47
N LYS A 352 -13.04 -23.00 -0.32
CA LYS A 352 -14.18 -23.89 -0.02
C LYS A 352 -15.53 -23.15 -0.05
N ILE A 353 -15.65 -21.96 0.57
CA ILE A 353 -16.93 -21.23 0.61
C ILE A 353 -17.34 -20.66 -0.76
N ASN A 354 -16.40 -20.56 -1.70
CA ASN A 354 -16.66 -20.18 -3.09
C ASN A 354 -16.79 -21.35 -4.05
N GLY A 355 -16.67 -22.60 -3.58
CA GLY A 355 -16.71 -23.81 -4.43
C GLY A 355 -15.53 -23.90 -5.41
N ILE A 356 -14.41 -23.22 -5.13
CA ILE A 356 -13.22 -23.25 -5.97
C ILE A 356 -12.37 -24.46 -5.58
N ASN A 357 -12.21 -25.41 -6.51
CA ASN A 357 -11.54 -26.68 -6.28
C ASN A 357 -10.20 -26.79 -7.03
N ASN A 358 -9.88 -25.84 -7.90
CA ASN A 358 -8.65 -25.78 -8.69
C ASN A 358 -7.62 -24.79 -8.12
N ALA A 359 -7.73 -24.47 -6.84
CA ALA A 359 -6.73 -23.69 -6.11
C ALA A 359 -6.15 -24.54 -4.96
N GLU A 360 -4.84 -24.64 -4.91
CA GLU A 360 -4.09 -25.32 -3.86
C GLU A 360 -3.18 -24.33 -3.14
N PHE A 361 -2.96 -24.54 -1.82
CA PHE A 361 -2.26 -23.55 -1.00
C PHE A 361 -1.20 -24.22 -0.12
N PHE A 362 0.01 -23.64 -0.13
CA PHE A 362 1.21 -24.13 0.56
C PHE A 362 1.71 -23.11 1.58
N VAL A 363 2.16 -23.62 2.74
CA VAL A 363 2.79 -22.80 3.79
C VAL A 363 4.30 -22.86 3.63
N GLY A 364 4.94 -21.72 3.47
CA GLY A 364 6.39 -21.60 3.44
C GLY A 364 6.87 -20.35 2.72
N ALA A 365 8.18 -20.16 2.69
CA ALA A 365 8.78 -19.12 1.86
C ALA A 365 8.65 -19.54 0.38
N ALA A 366 8.28 -18.59 -0.47
CA ALA A 366 7.95 -18.89 -1.87
C ALA A 366 9.14 -19.55 -2.59
N GLU A 367 10.35 -19.03 -2.38
CA GLU A 367 11.60 -19.55 -2.95
C GLU A 367 11.93 -20.99 -2.51
N ASP A 368 11.49 -21.43 -1.33
CA ASP A 368 11.74 -22.78 -0.84
C ASP A 368 10.65 -23.74 -1.32
N VAL A 369 9.37 -23.38 -1.14
CA VAL A 369 8.21 -24.19 -1.54
C VAL A 369 8.24 -24.48 -3.04
N VAL A 370 8.51 -23.47 -3.84
CA VAL A 370 8.55 -23.59 -5.30
C VAL A 370 9.67 -24.54 -5.72
N THR A 371 10.88 -24.36 -5.18
CA THR A 371 12.02 -25.23 -5.49
C THR A 371 11.72 -26.67 -5.12
N GLU A 372 11.20 -26.94 -3.90
CA GLU A 372 10.83 -28.28 -3.45
C GLU A 372 9.73 -28.91 -4.34
N TYR A 373 8.73 -28.12 -4.71
CA TYR A 373 7.65 -28.58 -5.59
C TYR A 373 8.20 -29.03 -6.95
N PHE A 374 9.09 -28.23 -7.56
CA PHE A 374 9.72 -28.58 -8.83
C PHE A 374 10.65 -29.79 -8.73
N GLU A 375 11.41 -29.92 -7.65
CA GLU A 375 12.26 -31.09 -7.43
C GLU A 375 11.46 -32.40 -7.36
N ASN A 376 10.28 -32.35 -6.76
CA ASN A 376 9.38 -33.51 -6.63
C ASN A 376 8.59 -33.82 -7.91
N HIS A 377 8.50 -32.89 -8.88
CA HIS A 377 7.70 -33.01 -10.11
C HIS A 377 8.54 -32.77 -11.38
N LYS A 378 9.85 -33.06 -11.34
CA LYS A 378 10.80 -32.78 -12.46
C LYS A 378 10.41 -33.40 -13.79
N ASP A 379 9.74 -34.55 -13.75
CA ASP A 379 9.34 -35.32 -14.94
C ASP A 379 7.93 -34.96 -15.44
N ASP A 380 7.25 -34.01 -14.79
CA ASP A 380 5.90 -33.62 -15.13
C ASP A 380 5.90 -32.22 -15.78
N GLU A 381 5.82 -32.19 -17.11
CA GLU A 381 5.73 -30.92 -17.87
C GLU A 381 4.46 -30.12 -17.54
N GLU A 382 3.41 -30.79 -17.02
CA GLU A 382 2.19 -30.12 -16.59
C GLU A 382 2.35 -29.34 -15.27
N CYS A 383 3.50 -29.39 -14.60
CA CYS A 383 3.78 -28.67 -13.37
C CYS A 383 4.48 -27.32 -13.59
N LYS A 384 4.91 -27.00 -14.81
CA LYS A 384 5.54 -25.71 -15.12
C LYS A 384 4.51 -24.58 -15.14
N PRO A 385 4.81 -23.44 -14.49
CA PRO A 385 3.90 -22.29 -14.55
C PRO A 385 3.88 -21.67 -15.95
N ASP A 386 2.70 -21.40 -16.44
CA ASP A 386 2.50 -20.51 -17.60
C ASP A 386 2.58 -19.06 -17.16
N VAL A 387 2.07 -18.77 -15.95
CA VAL A 387 2.01 -17.42 -15.40
C VAL A 387 2.41 -17.45 -13.92
N ILE A 388 3.24 -16.49 -13.52
CA ILE A 388 3.51 -16.21 -12.10
C ILE A 388 2.92 -14.85 -11.75
N VAL A 389 2.18 -14.80 -10.65
CA VAL A 389 1.69 -13.56 -10.04
C VAL A 389 2.41 -13.35 -8.72
N VAL A 390 2.88 -12.13 -8.46
CA VAL A 390 3.52 -11.76 -7.19
C VAL A 390 2.90 -10.47 -6.64
N ASP A 391 2.64 -10.44 -5.31
CA ASP A 391 2.23 -9.25 -4.55
C ASP A 391 3.09 -9.13 -3.29
N PRO A 392 4.40 -8.83 -3.44
CA PRO A 392 5.34 -8.84 -2.33
C PRO A 392 5.13 -7.65 -1.38
N PRO A 393 5.67 -7.73 -0.14
CA PRO A 393 5.68 -6.61 0.78
C PRO A 393 6.51 -5.43 0.22
N ARG A 394 6.46 -4.27 0.90
CA ARG A 394 7.15 -3.02 0.47
C ARG A 394 8.63 -3.16 0.14
N LYS A 395 9.31 -4.16 0.65
CA LYS A 395 10.74 -4.42 0.34
C LYS A 395 10.96 -5.00 -1.07
N GLY A 396 9.90 -5.39 -1.77
CA GLY A 396 9.94 -6.11 -3.04
C GLY A 396 10.20 -7.60 -2.85
N CYS A 397 10.47 -8.31 -3.95
CA CYS A 397 10.85 -9.71 -3.93
C CYS A 397 12.26 -9.90 -3.34
N ASP A 398 12.48 -11.03 -2.68
CA ASP A 398 13.80 -11.50 -2.33
C ASP A 398 14.56 -11.91 -3.60
N HIS A 399 15.91 -11.78 -3.59
CA HIS A 399 16.71 -12.09 -4.75
C HIS A 399 16.60 -13.56 -5.16
N LYS A 400 16.58 -14.47 -4.18
CA LYS A 400 16.41 -15.90 -4.41
C LYS A 400 15.09 -16.20 -5.11
N LEU A 401 14.00 -15.49 -4.72
CA LEU A 401 12.72 -15.65 -5.41
C LEU A 401 12.76 -15.17 -6.85
N LEU A 402 13.44 -14.06 -7.14
CA LEU A 402 13.61 -13.59 -8.52
C LEU A 402 14.37 -14.61 -9.37
N GLU A 403 15.44 -15.20 -8.83
CA GLU A 403 16.18 -16.32 -9.47
C GLU A 403 15.25 -17.51 -9.75
N THR A 404 14.47 -17.92 -8.75
CA THR A 404 13.48 -19.01 -8.89
C THR A 404 12.46 -18.70 -9.99
N ILE A 405 11.93 -17.47 -10.08
CA ILE A 405 11.00 -17.07 -11.16
C ILE A 405 11.64 -17.25 -12.53
N VAL A 406 12.92 -16.86 -12.69
CA VAL A 406 13.64 -17.01 -13.96
C VAL A 406 13.90 -18.49 -14.28
N GLU A 407 14.24 -19.30 -13.29
CA GLU A 407 14.42 -20.75 -13.46
C GLU A 407 13.13 -21.48 -13.87
N MET A 408 11.99 -21.09 -13.28
CA MET A 408 10.66 -21.60 -13.63
C MET A 408 10.26 -21.23 -15.06
N ASN A 409 10.80 -20.12 -15.57
CA ASN A 409 10.68 -19.67 -16.94
C ASN A 409 9.22 -19.51 -17.44
N PRO A 410 8.31 -18.84 -16.68
CA PRO A 410 6.94 -18.61 -17.11
C PRO A 410 6.89 -17.68 -18.33
N GLU A 411 5.87 -17.85 -19.17
CA GLU A 411 5.64 -16.93 -20.31
C GLU A 411 5.38 -15.50 -19.84
N ARG A 412 4.69 -15.34 -18.70
CA ARG A 412 4.27 -14.04 -18.16
C ARG A 412 4.51 -13.98 -16.65
N VAL A 413 4.98 -12.81 -16.22
CA VAL A 413 5.02 -12.43 -14.80
C VAL A 413 4.12 -11.21 -14.60
N VAL A 414 3.12 -11.33 -13.75
CA VAL A 414 2.25 -10.24 -13.32
C VAL A 414 2.71 -9.80 -11.93
N TYR A 415 3.25 -8.60 -11.83
CA TYR A 415 3.78 -8.08 -10.58
C TYR A 415 2.86 -6.97 -10.04
N VAL A 416 2.25 -7.21 -8.90
CA VAL A 416 1.50 -6.20 -8.14
C VAL A 416 2.44 -5.60 -7.10
N SER A 417 2.45 -4.29 -6.92
CA SER A 417 3.39 -3.63 -6.01
C SER A 417 2.81 -2.40 -5.34
N CYS A 418 3.01 -2.29 -4.05
CA CYS A 418 2.69 -1.11 -3.25
C CYS A 418 3.85 -0.08 -3.16
N ASP A 419 5.03 -0.38 -3.74
CA ASP A 419 6.20 0.51 -3.77
C ASP A 419 6.89 0.48 -5.13
N SER A 420 6.74 1.57 -5.89
CA SER A 420 7.27 1.68 -7.25
C SER A 420 8.79 1.74 -7.34
N ALA A 421 9.51 2.02 -6.25
CA ALA A 421 10.97 2.04 -6.26
C ALA A 421 11.55 0.61 -6.17
N THR A 422 11.01 -0.22 -5.27
CA THR A 422 11.38 -1.64 -5.19
C THR A 422 10.90 -2.42 -6.42
N LEU A 423 9.69 -2.11 -6.93
CA LEU A 423 9.22 -2.63 -8.21
C LEU A 423 10.22 -2.35 -9.34
N ALA A 424 10.68 -1.10 -9.47
CA ALA A 424 11.63 -0.72 -10.52
C ALA A 424 12.96 -1.48 -10.42
N ARG A 425 13.45 -1.72 -9.19
CA ARG A 425 14.64 -2.55 -8.93
C ARG A 425 14.43 -3.99 -9.43
N ASP A 426 13.31 -4.59 -9.07
CA ASP A 426 13.01 -5.99 -9.38
C ASP A 426 12.75 -6.17 -10.88
N VAL A 427 12.04 -5.22 -11.50
CA VAL A 427 11.81 -5.18 -12.97
C VAL A 427 13.12 -5.04 -13.73
N LYS A 428 14.07 -4.23 -13.24
CA LYS A 428 15.39 -4.12 -13.84
C LYS A 428 16.11 -5.47 -13.85
N TRP A 429 16.13 -6.14 -12.71
CA TRP A 429 16.77 -7.44 -12.58
C TRP A 429 16.13 -8.51 -13.48
N LEU A 430 14.78 -8.59 -13.52
CA LEU A 430 14.07 -9.48 -14.42
C LEU A 430 14.36 -9.16 -15.89
N GLY A 431 14.49 -7.87 -16.23
CA GLY A 431 14.86 -7.42 -17.58
C GLY A 431 16.25 -7.87 -18.00
N GLU A 432 17.21 -7.86 -17.08
CA GLU A 432 18.57 -8.37 -17.29
C GLU A 432 18.62 -9.91 -17.39
N ASN A 433 17.53 -10.61 -16.97
CA ASN A 433 17.42 -12.07 -16.92
C ASN A 433 16.32 -12.65 -17.85
N GLY A 434 16.05 -11.99 -18.97
CA GLY A 434 15.25 -12.57 -20.05
C GLY A 434 13.77 -12.18 -20.07
N TYR A 435 13.35 -11.19 -19.28
CA TYR A 435 11.99 -10.64 -19.31
C TYR A 435 11.96 -9.21 -19.84
N LYS A 436 10.89 -8.83 -20.53
CA LYS A 436 10.64 -7.46 -20.97
C LYS A 436 9.43 -6.90 -20.21
N LEU A 437 9.57 -5.67 -19.71
CA LEU A 437 8.44 -4.90 -19.22
C LEU A 437 7.57 -4.49 -20.42
N ILE A 438 6.33 -4.92 -20.43
CA ILE A 438 5.40 -4.66 -21.52
C ILE A 438 4.47 -3.50 -21.19
N GLU A 439 3.79 -3.59 -20.04
CA GLU A 439 2.70 -2.68 -19.71
C GLU A 439 2.65 -2.42 -18.20
N VAL A 440 2.29 -1.19 -17.84
CA VAL A 440 2.25 -0.68 -16.46
C VAL A 440 0.94 0.04 -16.23
N THR A 441 0.18 -0.39 -15.22
CA THR A 441 -1.05 0.28 -14.80
C THR A 441 -1.00 0.62 -13.32
N PRO A 442 -0.83 1.91 -12.96
CA PRO A 442 -0.96 2.33 -11.56
C PRO A 442 -2.42 2.34 -11.12
N CYS A 443 -2.65 2.12 -9.83
CA CYS A 443 -3.96 2.15 -9.20
C CYS A 443 -3.94 3.04 -7.95
N ASP A 444 -4.88 3.98 -7.86
CA ASP A 444 -5.05 4.80 -6.66
C ASP A 444 -5.83 4.04 -5.58
N MET A 445 -5.17 3.09 -4.92
CA MET A 445 -5.71 2.36 -3.78
C MET A 445 -5.90 3.25 -2.55
N PHE A 446 -5.08 4.30 -2.42
CA PHE A 446 -4.98 5.14 -1.23
C PHE A 446 -5.14 6.63 -1.60
N GLY A 447 -6.35 7.04 -1.95
CA GLY A 447 -6.68 8.45 -2.22
C GLY A 447 -6.23 9.38 -1.10
N GLN A 448 -5.87 10.62 -1.44
CA GLN A 448 -5.38 11.65 -0.52
C GLN A 448 -3.97 11.38 0.07
N THR A 449 -3.33 10.30 -0.36
CA THR A 449 -1.97 9.93 0.08
C THR A 449 -1.01 9.83 -1.11
N THR A 450 0.29 9.80 -0.86
CA THR A 450 1.32 9.63 -1.89
C THR A 450 1.56 8.17 -2.29
N HIS A 451 0.83 7.24 -1.69
CA HIS A 451 0.93 5.81 -2.02
C HIS A 451 0.20 5.49 -3.32
N VAL A 452 0.75 4.58 -4.08
CA VAL A 452 0.18 4.08 -5.33
C VAL A 452 0.49 2.60 -5.44
N GLU A 453 -0.54 1.80 -5.72
CA GLU A 453 -0.38 0.42 -6.16
C GLU A 453 -0.10 0.40 -7.65
N THR A 454 0.62 -0.61 -8.13
CA THR A 454 0.96 -0.70 -9.54
C THR A 454 0.92 -2.16 -9.98
N VAL A 455 0.24 -2.46 -11.07
CA VAL A 455 0.30 -3.76 -11.73
C VAL A 455 1.15 -3.62 -12.98
N VAL A 456 2.10 -4.51 -13.16
CA VAL A 456 2.91 -4.58 -14.36
C VAL A 456 2.85 -5.97 -15.00
N LEU A 457 2.93 -5.99 -16.32
CA LEU A 457 3.10 -7.18 -17.12
C LEU A 457 4.54 -7.26 -17.61
N LEU A 458 5.22 -8.34 -17.26
CA LEU A 458 6.47 -8.73 -17.88
C LEU A 458 6.24 -9.98 -18.74
N SER A 459 6.82 -10.00 -19.92
CA SER A 459 6.78 -11.15 -20.83
C SER A 459 8.17 -11.68 -21.04
N GLN A 460 8.27 -13.01 -21.10
CA GLN A 460 9.51 -13.67 -21.46
C GLN A 460 9.95 -13.29 -22.88
N LEU A 461 11.21 -13.00 -23.05
CA LEU A 461 11.81 -12.84 -24.37
C LEU A 461 12.00 -14.21 -24.99
N LYS A 462 11.41 -14.47 -26.15
CA LYS A 462 11.52 -15.76 -26.88
C LYS A 462 12.95 -16.10 -27.33
N GLN A 463 13.87 -15.13 -27.28
CA GLN A 463 15.30 -15.29 -27.41
C GLN A 463 15.96 -14.52 -26.25
N LYS A 464 16.78 -15.20 -25.44
CA LYS A 464 17.70 -14.47 -24.57
C LYS A 464 18.50 -13.55 -25.46
N PRO A 465 18.75 -12.27 -25.06
CA PRO A 465 19.72 -11.45 -25.77
C PRO A 465 21.09 -12.12 -25.60
N ASP A 466 21.45 -12.95 -26.57
CA ASP A 466 22.68 -13.73 -26.53
C ASP A 466 23.96 -12.89 -26.75
N ASP A 467 23.81 -11.58 -27.02
CA ASP A 467 24.97 -10.72 -27.28
C ASP A 467 24.81 -9.32 -26.68
N TYR A 468 25.13 -9.17 -25.41
CA TYR A 468 25.72 -7.89 -24.98
C TYR A 468 27.22 -7.90 -25.35
N ILE A 469 27.58 -7.29 -26.47
CA ILE A 469 28.96 -6.89 -26.70
C ILE A 469 29.22 -5.78 -25.67
N ASN A 470 29.96 -6.09 -24.62
CA ASN A 470 30.54 -5.07 -23.74
C ASN A 470 31.59 -4.31 -24.56
N VAL A 471 31.18 -3.24 -25.21
CA VAL A 471 32.13 -2.30 -25.81
C VAL A 471 32.64 -1.43 -24.67
N THR A 472 33.77 -1.80 -24.13
CA THR A 472 34.54 -0.92 -23.25
C THR A 472 35.20 0.11 -24.17
N ILE A 473 34.62 1.31 -24.23
CA ILE A 473 35.26 2.46 -24.90
C ILE A 473 36.20 3.07 -23.88
N GLU A 474 37.48 2.86 -24.01
CA GLU A 474 38.46 3.62 -23.26
C GLU A 474 38.42 5.07 -23.75
N LEU A 475 38.32 6.02 -22.82
CA LEU A 475 38.17 7.46 -23.13
C LEU A 475 39.37 8.05 -23.86
N ASP A 476 40.53 7.37 -23.85
CA ASP A 476 41.74 7.78 -24.53
C ASP A 476 41.71 7.58 -26.05
N ASP A 477 40.79 6.79 -26.58
CA ASP A 477 40.63 6.55 -28.03
C ASP A 477 39.60 7.47 -28.72
N MET A 478 38.96 8.37 -27.99
CA MET A 478 38.05 9.37 -28.54
C MET A 478 38.78 10.66 -28.87
N ASP A 479 39.21 10.80 -30.10
CA ASP A 479 39.57 12.11 -30.66
C ASP A 479 38.32 12.99 -30.78
N ILE A 480 38.09 13.80 -29.74
CA ILE A 480 36.93 14.68 -29.61
C ILE A 480 36.80 15.70 -30.77
N THR A 481 37.93 16.02 -31.41
CA THR A 481 38.00 16.98 -32.51
C THR A 481 37.41 16.40 -33.83
N SER A 482 37.43 15.08 -34.01
CA SER A 482 36.86 14.44 -35.22
C SER A 482 35.35 14.19 -35.15
N ALA A 483 34.76 14.19 -33.93
CA ALA A 483 33.32 13.99 -33.73
C ALA A 483 32.50 15.28 -34.01
N GLU A 484 33.03 16.45 -33.67
CA GLU A 484 32.34 17.73 -33.93
C GLU A 484 32.26 18.05 -35.44
N THR A 485 33.24 17.62 -36.23
CA THR A 485 33.24 17.86 -37.70
C THR A 485 32.28 16.97 -38.46
N LYS A 486 31.86 15.82 -37.90
CA LYS A 486 30.87 14.90 -38.53
C LYS A 486 29.42 15.23 -38.15
N ALA A 487 29.19 15.88 -36.99
CA ALA A 487 27.85 16.27 -36.53
C ALA A 487 27.28 17.48 -37.33
N THR A 488 28.15 18.30 -37.95
CA THR A 488 27.77 19.46 -38.78
C THR A 488 27.41 19.11 -40.23
N THR A 489 27.64 17.88 -40.67
CA THR A 489 27.37 17.48 -42.07
C THR A 489 26.13 16.61 -42.26
N VAL A 490 25.33 16.32 -41.20
CA VAL A 490 24.11 15.51 -41.31
C VAL A 490 22.83 16.33 -41.12
N SER A 491 22.91 17.65 -40.89
CA SER A 491 21.73 18.53 -40.79
C SER A 491 21.39 19.27 -42.11
N GLY A 492 21.71 18.70 -43.23
CA GLY A 492 21.40 19.25 -44.55
C GLY A 492 21.00 18.19 -45.56
N ARG A 493 19.78 17.62 -45.38
CA ARG A 493 18.90 17.13 -46.47
C ARG A 493 17.55 16.72 -45.91
#